data_ffd089bb2ca5d37461a3ecf9bd5b495e
#
_entry.id   ffd089bb2ca5d37461a3ecf9bd5b495e
#
_cell.length_a   1.000
_cell.length_b   1.000
_cell.length_c   1.000
_cell.angle_alpha   90.00
_cell.angle_beta   90.00
_cell.angle_gamma   90.00
#
_symmetry.space_group_name_H-M   'P 1'
#
loop_
_entity.id
_entity.type
_entity.pdbx_description
1 polymer ?
#
loop_
_entity_poly.entity_id
_entity_poly.type
_entity_poly.pdbx_seq_one_letter_code
_entity_poly.pdbx_strand_id
1 'polypeptide(L)'
;MGNKIIVAGGGHGGITAGMLLAKHGYDVTVYEKNSRENMGHDWTDIFDKKGFTALGLELPDESLYNLKHDMTFYGPAMETALHQNTPVDQLEIQMERRDIYNYIIEHAEKAGVKFVYGCEITGAVLFGNRIVGIKTNDGEIYADLVIDAAGMNSPVRKSLPHWLGIQNNSIEYEQFYVYRAFWNKTAEVDDINAFKVLMLHENKLGITWVATEEEHTDVLIGRFRPFDMAEVDSTMTSLRKDNDSIGTEMLRGGQFVNIPVRQPLGVMVADGYAAIGDSAFMTVPIIGSGIANSFKAARILADAVVADIDNAFSTETLWKYQTEFYKKIGSGLAPLACVKLMLTRLEGHELDYIFRTGILNAEDMTIGADSTNLAAMLGGMKPADIVVKLKGLINNTVVLKKVVRMGLELVRATAVTAAMPEKYNRKAVLKWVKEYNKCFKH
;
A
#
# COMPACT_ATOMS: atom_id res chain seq x y z
N MET A 1 -17.31 15.31 -28.70
CA MET A 1 -15.97 15.10 -28.10
C MET A 1 -16.23 14.43 -26.77
N GLY A 2 -15.45 13.40 -26.41
CA GLY A 2 -15.57 12.75 -25.08
C GLY A 2 -15.16 13.72 -23.97
N ASN A 3 -15.71 13.51 -22.76
CA ASN A 3 -15.32 14.30 -21.60
C ASN A 3 -13.84 14.11 -21.32
N LYS A 4 -13.17 15.20 -20.98
CA LYS A 4 -11.72 15.25 -20.74
C LYS A 4 -11.39 14.82 -19.31
N ILE A 5 -10.56 13.81 -19.17
CA ILE A 5 -10.10 13.30 -17.88
C ILE A 5 -8.58 13.49 -17.79
N ILE A 6 -8.13 14.11 -16.72
CA ILE A 6 -6.72 14.19 -16.37
C ILE A 6 -6.41 13.13 -15.31
N VAL A 7 -5.37 12.34 -15.55
CA VAL A 7 -4.72 11.54 -14.51
C VAL A 7 -3.47 12.30 -14.06
N ALA A 8 -3.49 12.75 -12.82
CA ALA A 8 -2.42 13.51 -12.19
C ALA A 8 -1.42 12.56 -11.53
N GLY A 9 -0.27 12.36 -12.16
CA GLY A 9 0.76 11.38 -11.80
C GLY A 9 0.57 10.02 -12.45
N GLY A 10 1.66 9.41 -12.91
CA GLY A 10 1.70 8.10 -13.54
C GLY A 10 1.68 6.92 -12.56
N GLY A 11 0.95 7.02 -11.45
CA GLY A 11 0.79 5.90 -10.51
C GLY A 11 -0.02 4.74 -11.11
N HIS A 12 0.26 3.51 -10.66
CA HIS A 12 -0.36 2.28 -11.17
C HIS A 12 -1.90 2.36 -11.25
N GLY A 13 -2.54 2.85 -10.19
CA GLY A 13 -4.01 2.99 -10.14
C GLY A 13 -4.55 4.03 -11.12
N GLY A 14 -3.81 5.15 -11.31
CA GLY A 14 -4.20 6.20 -12.24
C GLY A 14 -4.12 5.76 -13.70
N ILE A 15 -3.00 5.16 -14.12
CA ILE A 15 -2.82 4.63 -15.48
C ILE A 15 -3.91 3.61 -15.81
N THR A 16 -4.15 2.67 -14.88
CA THR A 16 -5.12 1.59 -15.11
C THR A 16 -6.57 2.07 -15.07
N ALA A 17 -6.91 3.06 -14.22
CA ALA A 17 -8.22 3.73 -14.26
C ALA A 17 -8.39 4.48 -15.59
N GLY A 18 -7.36 5.21 -16.01
CA GLY A 18 -7.34 5.90 -17.31
C GLY A 18 -7.53 4.95 -18.48
N MET A 19 -6.86 3.79 -18.48
CA MET A 19 -7.02 2.74 -19.48
C MET A 19 -8.49 2.26 -19.57
N LEU A 20 -9.10 1.96 -18.43
CA LEU A 20 -10.47 1.49 -18.38
C LEU A 20 -11.44 2.56 -18.89
N LEU A 21 -11.24 3.81 -18.54
CA LEU A 21 -12.08 4.93 -18.97
C LEU A 21 -11.90 5.24 -20.47
N ALA A 22 -10.68 5.19 -20.99
CA ALA A 22 -10.44 5.35 -22.43
C ALA A 22 -11.15 4.28 -23.26
N LYS A 23 -11.22 3.02 -22.80
CA LYS A 23 -12.03 1.97 -23.42
C LYS A 23 -13.54 2.29 -23.50
N HIS A 24 -14.02 3.20 -22.64
CA HIS A 24 -15.39 3.71 -22.65
C HIS A 24 -15.56 5.06 -23.37
N GLY A 25 -14.53 5.49 -24.12
CA GLY A 25 -14.60 6.68 -24.99
C GLY A 25 -14.29 8.02 -24.32
N TYR A 26 -13.79 8.03 -23.10
CA TYR A 26 -13.29 9.25 -22.45
C TYR A 26 -11.96 9.69 -23.06
N ASP A 27 -11.73 11.01 -23.15
CA ASP A 27 -10.45 11.60 -23.59
C ASP A 27 -9.49 11.70 -22.38
N VAL A 28 -8.65 10.69 -22.20
CA VAL A 28 -7.79 10.54 -21.02
C VAL A 28 -6.36 10.94 -21.35
N THR A 29 -5.79 11.82 -20.49
CA THR A 29 -4.36 12.18 -20.54
C THR A 29 -3.72 12.02 -19.16
N VAL A 30 -2.63 11.25 -19.11
CA VAL A 30 -1.78 11.08 -17.92
C VAL A 30 -0.66 12.12 -17.97
N TYR A 31 -0.46 12.86 -16.89
CA TYR A 31 0.64 13.80 -16.71
C TYR A 31 1.60 13.27 -15.65
N GLU A 32 2.84 13.04 -16.03
CA GLU A 32 3.87 12.44 -15.17
C GLU A 32 5.15 13.28 -15.19
N LYS A 33 5.75 13.51 -14.02
CA LYS A 33 6.97 14.33 -13.86
C LYS A 33 8.23 13.66 -14.42
N ASN A 34 8.30 12.33 -14.36
CA ASN A 34 9.43 11.56 -14.86
C ASN A 34 9.30 11.29 -16.37
N SER A 35 10.38 10.92 -17.02
CA SER A 35 10.32 10.30 -18.35
C SER A 35 9.78 8.87 -18.24
N ARG A 36 9.35 8.28 -19.37
CA ARG A 36 8.84 6.89 -19.40
C ARG A 36 9.86 5.90 -18.82
N GLU A 37 11.13 6.07 -19.15
CA GLU A 37 12.23 5.19 -18.76
C GLU A 37 12.55 5.29 -17.25
N ASN A 38 12.20 6.42 -16.64
CA ASN A 38 12.48 6.72 -15.23
C ASN A 38 11.23 6.63 -14.33
N MET A 39 10.15 6.02 -14.82
CA MET A 39 8.97 5.81 -14.00
C MET A 39 9.23 4.76 -12.92
N GLY A 40 8.75 5.07 -11.71
CA GLY A 40 8.88 4.19 -10.55
C GLY A 40 10.28 4.22 -9.92
N HIS A 41 10.56 3.18 -9.14
CA HIS A 41 11.84 2.96 -8.49
C HIS A 41 12.51 1.74 -9.12
N ASP A 42 13.82 1.63 -9.04
CA ASP A 42 14.57 0.46 -9.51
C ASP A 42 14.45 -0.70 -8.51
N TRP A 43 13.23 -1.27 -8.44
CA TRP A 43 12.84 -2.30 -7.49
C TRP A 43 12.04 -3.41 -8.17
N THR A 44 12.01 -4.57 -7.50
CA THR A 44 10.99 -5.59 -7.70
C THR A 44 9.81 -5.34 -6.76
N ASP A 45 8.61 -5.62 -7.20
CA ASP A 45 7.39 -5.56 -6.40
C ASP A 45 6.77 -6.94 -6.20
N ILE A 46 6.24 -7.15 -5.01
CA ILE A 46 5.51 -8.37 -4.64
C ILE A 46 4.04 -8.00 -4.47
N PHE A 47 3.15 -8.68 -5.21
CA PHE A 47 1.71 -8.40 -5.15
C PHE A 47 0.85 -9.56 -5.65
N ASP A 48 -0.43 -9.55 -5.28
CA ASP A 48 -1.43 -10.54 -5.73
C ASP A 48 -1.68 -10.40 -7.24
N LYS A 49 -1.38 -11.47 -8.00
CA LYS A 49 -1.60 -11.57 -9.45
C LYS A 49 -3.05 -11.34 -9.88
N LYS A 50 -4.03 -11.56 -8.98
CA LYS A 50 -5.45 -11.27 -9.22
C LYS A 50 -5.72 -9.78 -9.47
N GLY A 51 -4.76 -8.90 -9.18
CA GLY A 51 -4.82 -7.48 -9.57
C GLY A 51 -5.00 -7.29 -11.07
N PHE A 52 -4.29 -8.03 -11.92
CA PHE A 52 -4.45 -7.97 -13.38
C PHE A 52 -5.83 -8.45 -13.83
N THR A 53 -6.33 -9.52 -13.24
CA THR A 53 -7.69 -10.03 -13.53
C THR A 53 -8.78 -8.99 -13.21
N ALA A 54 -8.60 -8.20 -12.12
CA ALA A 54 -9.55 -7.13 -11.78
C ALA A 54 -9.62 -6.03 -12.87
N LEU A 55 -8.53 -5.85 -13.63
CA LEU A 55 -8.48 -4.93 -14.78
C LEU A 55 -9.05 -5.54 -16.08
N GLY A 56 -9.34 -6.84 -16.10
CA GLY A 56 -9.65 -7.59 -17.31
C GLY A 56 -8.43 -7.75 -18.22
N LEU A 57 -7.25 -7.81 -17.61
CA LEU A 57 -5.99 -8.12 -18.29
C LEU A 57 -5.58 -9.56 -17.97
N GLU A 58 -4.94 -10.20 -18.92
CA GLU A 58 -4.21 -11.45 -18.70
C GLU A 58 -2.97 -11.20 -17.83
N LEU A 59 -2.34 -12.27 -17.35
CA LEU A 59 -1.03 -12.12 -16.75
C LEU A 59 0.01 -11.77 -17.83
N PRO A 60 1.06 -11.00 -17.47
CA PRO A 60 2.22 -10.83 -18.34
C PRO A 60 2.85 -12.18 -18.70
N ASP A 61 3.78 -12.17 -19.67
CA ASP A 61 4.58 -13.35 -19.99
C ASP A 61 5.29 -13.89 -18.75
N GLU A 62 5.35 -15.22 -18.60
CA GLU A 62 5.92 -15.87 -17.42
C GLU A 62 7.41 -15.55 -17.21
N SER A 63 8.12 -15.11 -18.25
CA SER A 63 9.51 -14.63 -18.14
C SER A 63 9.66 -13.30 -17.41
N LEU A 64 8.56 -12.55 -17.18
CA LEU A 64 8.56 -11.23 -16.54
C LEU A 64 8.29 -11.28 -15.04
N TYR A 65 7.97 -12.44 -14.47
CA TYR A 65 7.71 -12.57 -13.04
C TYR A 65 8.11 -13.93 -12.49
N ASN A 66 8.40 -13.97 -11.21
CA ASN A 66 8.61 -15.19 -10.43
C ASN A 66 7.51 -15.34 -9.38
N LEU A 67 7.31 -16.54 -8.85
CA LEU A 67 6.56 -16.73 -7.62
C LEU A 67 7.43 -16.28 -6.44
N LYS A 68 6.82 -15.56 -5.52
CA LYS A 68 7.50 -15.11 -4.31
C LYS A 68 7.91 -16.30 -3.44
N HIS A 69 9.11 -16.26 -2.86
CA HIS A 69 9.50 -17.18 -1.79
C HIS A 69 8.68 -16.94 -0.52
N ASP A 70 8.40 -17.99 0.25
CA ASP A 70 7.86 -17.86 1.58
C ASP A 70 8.83 -17.08 2.48
N MET A 71 8.26 -16.20 3.31
CA MET A 71 9.04 -15.37 4.23
C MET A 71 9.23 -16.07 5.57
N THR A 72 10.38 -15.88 6.17
CA THR A 72 10.66 -16.28 7.56
C THR A 72 10.84 -15.05 8.43
N PHE A 73 9.97 -14.90 9.42
CA PHE A 73 9.97 -13.75 10.32
C PHE A 73 10.73 -14.06 11.59
N TYR A 74 11.59 -13.13 11.98
CA TYR A 74 12.37 -13.16 13.20
C TYR A 74 12.11 -11.92 14.06
N GLY A 75 12.06 -12.10 15.38
CA GLY A 75 12.14 -11.01 16.35
C GLY A 75 13.60 -10.58 16.56
N PRO A 76 13.85 -9.53 17.39
CA PRO A 76 15.19 -8.98 17.62
C PRO A 76 16.21 -9.99 18.15
N ALA A 77 15.80 -10.95 18.97
CA ALA A 77 16.69 -11.99 19.54
C ALA A 77 17.07 -13.07 18.54
N MET A 78 16.43 -13.15 17.38
CA MET A 78 16.68 -14.17 16.32
C MET A 78 16.49 -15.63 16.80
N GLU A 79 15.82 -15.86 17.94
CA GLU A 79 15.68 -17.18 18.56
C GLU A 79 14.51 -18.00 17.98
N THR A 80 13.49 -17.34 17.50
CA THR A 80 12.26 -17.97 17.00
C THR A 80 11.99 -17.57 15.57
N ALA A 81 11.97 -18.56 14.67
CA ALA A 81 11.63 -18.39 13.26
C ALA A 81 10.14 -18.70 13.05
N LEU A 82 9.42 -17.81 12.44
CA LEU A 82 8.06 -18.04 11.95
C LEU A 82 8.07 -18.10 10.43
N HIS A 83 8.20 -19.30 9.89
CA HIS A 83 8.26 -19.53 8.44
C HIS A 83 6.84 -19.66 7.87
N GLN A 84 6.54 -18.89 6.82
CA GLN A 84 5.31 -19.06 6.05
C GLN A 84 5.28 -20.42 5.38
N ASN A 85 4.09 -20.92 5.10
CA ASN A 85 3.85 -22.12 4.30
C ASN A 85 2.64 -21.86 3.42
N THR A 86 2.84 -21.08 2.36
CA THR A 86 1.79 -20.59 1.50
C THR A 86 1.50 -21.61 0.39
N PRO A 87 0.24 -22.05 0.20
CA PRO A 87 -0.12 -22.88 -0.95
C PRO A 87 0.30 -22.21 -2.26
N VAL A 88 0.84 -22.96 -3.20
CA VAL A 88 1.44 -22.44 -4.47
C VAL A 88 0.43 -21.59 -5.27
N ASP A 89 -0.85 -21.98 -5.27
CA ASP A 89 -1.92 -21.23 -5.94
C ASP A 89 -2.26 -19.89 -5.29
N GLN A 90 -1.83 -19.68 -4.04
CA GLN A 90 -2.01 -18.44 -3.27
C GLN A 90 -0.74 -17.59 -3.21
N LEU A 91 0.40 -18.08 -3.73
CA LEU A 91 1.61 -17.28 -3.79
C LEU A 91 1.42 -16.03 -4.64
N GLU A 92 1.93 -14.93 -4.12
CA GLU A 92 2.07 -13.67 -4.84
C GLU A 92 3.14 -13.80 -5.93
N ILE A 93 3.08 -12.92 -6.91
CA ILE A 93 4.14 -12.78 -7.91
C ILE A 93 5.13 -11.68 -7.50
N GLN A 94 6.38 -11.89 -7.88
CA GLN A 94 7.46 -10.92 -7.78
C GLN A 94 7.82 -10.48 -9.21
N MET A 95 7.72 -9.18 -9.48
CA MET A 95 7.91 -8.62 -10.82
C MET A 95 8.70 -7.32 -10.75
N GLU A 96 9.56 -7.09 -11.73
CA GLU A 96 10.26 -5.80 -11.86
C GLU A 96 9.25 -4.66 -12.03
N ARG A 97 9.41 -3.61 -11.23
CA ARG A 97 8.51 -2.44 -11.30
C ARG A 97 8.47 -1.82 -12.68
N ARG A 98 9.59 -1.79 -13.39
CA ARG A 98 9.69 -1.31 -14.75
C ARG A 98 8.81 -2.12 -15.70
N ASP A 99 8.79 -3.44 -15.54
CA ASP A 99 7.99 -4.32 -16.41
C ASP A 99 6.49 -4.20 -16.09
N ILE A 100 6.13 -3.99 -14.82
CA ILE A 100 4.74 -3.64 -14.45
C ILE A 100 4.32 -2.36 -15.17
N TYR A 101 5.15 -1.30 -15.13
CA TYR A 101 4.84 -0.05 -15.82
C TYR A 101 4.76 -0.22 -17.33
N ASN A 102 5.72 -0.91 -17.95
CA ASN A 102 5.70 -1.16 -19.39
C ASN A 102 4.39 -1.88 -19.77
N TYR A 103 4.02 -2.92 -19.06
CA TYR A 103 2.83 -3.70 -19.32
C TYR A 103 1.54 -2.85 -19.25
N ILE A 104 1.34 -2.10 -18.16
CA ILE A 104 0.12 -1.29 -18.00
C ILE A 104 0.09 -0.07 -18.93
N ILE A 105 1.23 0.56 -19.24
CA ILE A 105 1.33 1.70 -20.15
C ILE A 105 0.98 1.25 -21.57
N GLU A 106 1.55 0.14 -22.06
CA GLU A 106 1.22 -0.39 -23.38
C GLU A 106 -0.26 -0.67 -23.57
N HIS A 107 -0.90 -1.25 -22.53
CA HIS A 107 -2.35 -1.50 -22.55
C HIS A 107 -3.16 -0.20 -22.51
N ALA A 108 -2.69 0.81 -21.76
CA ALA A 108 -3.31 2.13 -21.71
C ALA A 108 -3.19 2.89 -23.05
N GLU A 109 -2.02 2.87 -23.67
CA GLU A 109 -1.79 3.45 -25.01
C GLU A 109 -2.66 2.79 -26.08
N LYS A 110 -2.74 1.45 -26.08
CA LYS A 110 -3.65 0.68 -26.96
C LYS A 110 -5.13 1.03 -26.75
N ALA A 111 -5.50 1.43 -25.53
CA ALA A 111 -6.85 1.89 -25.22
C ALA A 111 -7.10 3.37 -25.61
N GLY A 112 -6.09 4.10 -26.02
CA GLY A 112 -6.18 5.50 -26.46
C GLY A 112 -5.79 6.53 -25.38
N VAL A 113 -5.19 6.11 -24.26
CA VAL A 113 -4.65 7.04 -23.25
C VAL A 113 -3.44 7.77 -23.79
N LYS A 114 -3.42 9.09 -23.60
CA LYS A 114 -2.28 9.95 -23.94
C LYS A 114 -1.38 10.13 -22.72
N PHE A 115 -0.07 10.20 -22.93
CA PHE A 115 0.91 10.45 -21.86
C PHE A 115 1.68 11.74 -22.16
N VAL A 116 1.83 12.57 -21.14
CA VAL A 116 2.67 13.77 -21.12
C VAL A 116 3.71 13.59 -20.03
N TYR A 117 4.91 13.21 -20.43
CA TYR A 117 6.04 13.02 -19.53
C TYR A 117 6.81 14.32 -19.29
N GLY A 118 7.58 14.40 -18.20
CA GLY A 118 8.35 15.59 -17.83
C GLY A 118 7.48 16.74 -17.32
N CYS A 119 6.21 16.49 -16.99
CA CYS A 119 5.26 17.49 -16.54
C CYS A 119 5.08 17.44 -15.01
N GLU A 120 5.69 18.37 -14.30
CA GLU A 120 5.56 18.46 -12.85
C GLU A 120 4.27 19.16 -12.44
N ILE A 121 3.44 18.45 -11.69
CA ILE A 121 2.17 18.95 -11.16
C ILE A 121 2.44 19.63 -9.82
N THR A 122 1.92 20.86 -9.65
CA THR A 122 2.13 21.69 -8.45
C THR A 122 0.87 21.88 -7.61
N GLY A 123 -0.31 21.52 -8.13
CA GLY A 123 -1.57 21.64 -7.38
C GLY A 123 -2.82 21.40 -8.21
N ALA A 124 -3.96 21.71 -7.62
CA ALA A 124 -5.28 21.69 -8.26
C ALA A 124 -5.68 23.07 -8.80
N VAL A 125 -6.45 23.09 -9.89
CA VAL A 125 -7.20 24.27 -10.33
C VAL A 125 -8.64 24.14 -9.82
N LEU A 126 -9.13 25.17 -9.12
CA LEU A 126 -10.48 25.19 -8.57
C LEU A 126 -11.32 26.28 -9.22
N PHE A 127 -12.60 25.97 -9.45
CA PHE A 127 -13.64 26.94 -9.74
C PHE A 127 -14.75 26.79 -8.68
N GLY A 128 -14.82 27.73 -7.75
CA GLY A 128 -15.60 27.57 -6.54
C GLY A 128 -15.13 26.38 -5.69
N ASN A 129 -16.01 25.41 -5.49
CA ASN A 129 -15.68 24.17 -4.77
C ASN A 129 -15.34 22.99 -5.70
N ARG A 130 -15.41 23.19 -7.02
CA ARG A 130 -15.15 22.16 -8.01
C ARG A 130 -13.68 22.18 -8.43
N ILE A 131 -13.08 21.03 -8.51
CA ILE A 131 -11.78 20.82 -9.13
C ILE A 131 -12.02 20.75 -10.65
N VAL A 132 -11.34 21.63 -11.40
CA VAL A 132 -11.54 21.80 -12.85
C VAL A 132 -10.24 21.57 -13.62
N GLY A 133 -9.18 21.13 -12.96
CA GLY A 133 -7.89 20.87 -13.61
C GLY A 133 -6.74 20.77 -12.63
N ILE A 134 -5.53 20.78 -13.19
CA ILE A 134 -4.26 20.72 -12.47
C ILE A 134 -3.41 21.97 -12.79
N LYS A 135 -2.57 22.35 -11.82
CA LYS A 135 -1.50 23.34 -11.99
C LYS A 135 -0.21 22.62 -12.27
N THR A 136 0.54 23.12 -13.23
CA THR A 136 1.88 22.63 -13.58
C THR A 136 2.86 23.79 -13.59
N ASN A 137 4.14 23.52 -13.76
CA ASN A 137 5.16 24.57 -13.94
C ASN A 137 4.92 25.40 -15.21
N ASP A 138 4.24 24.84 -16.22
CA ASP A 138 3.99 25.45 -17.51
C ASP A 138 2.59 26.15 -17.60
N GLY A 139 1.79 26.08 -16.54
CA GLY A 139 0.48 26.71 -16.48
C GLY A 139 -0.63 25.78 -15.98
N GLU A 140 -1.86 26.19 -16.23
CA GLU A 140 -3.07 25.45 -15.81
C GLU A 140 -3.61 24.59 -16.95
N ILE A 141 -3.99 23.36 -16.64
CA ILE A 141 -4.58 22.41 -17.58
C ILE A 141 -5.96 22.01 -17.06
N TYR A 142 -6.98 22.21 -17.87
CA TYR A 142 -8.38 22.03 -17.49
C TYR A 142 -8.94 20.69 -17.96
N ALA A 143 -9.83 20.11 -17.15
CA ALA A 143 -10.56 18.87 -17.41
C ALA A 143 -11.90 18.83 -16.66
N ASP A 144 -12.75 17.87 -17.04
CA ASP A 144 -14.04 17.63 -16.39
C ASP A 144 -13.87 16.80 -15.11
N LEU A 145 -12.85 15.93 -15.08
CA LEU A 145 -12.46 15.09 -13.93
C LEU A 145 -10.94 15.02 -13.79
N VAL A 146 -10.45 15.16 -12.58
CA VAL A 146 -9.05 14.93 -12.18
C VAL A 146 -8.97 13.66 -11.32
N ILE A 147 -8.26 12.65 -11.81
CA ILE A 147 -7.90 11.45 -11.05
C ILE A 147 -6.51 11.66 -10.45
N ASP A 148 -6.44 11.83 -9.14
CA ASP A 148 -5.18 12.06 -8.43
C ASP A 148 -4.49 10.73 -8.10
N ALA A 149 -3.42 10.44 -8.85
CA ALA A 149 -2.52 9.30 -8.70
C ALA A 149 -1.07 9.76 -8.45
N ALA A 150 -0.87 10.99 -7.95
CA ALA A 150 0.46 11.59 -7.72
C ALA A 150 1.15 11.10 -6.43
N GLY A 151 0.63 10.02 -5.83
CA GLY A 151 1.24 9.34 -4.69
C GLY A 151 0.96 9.99 -3.33
N MET A 152 1.59 9.44 -2.29
CA MET A 152 1.38 9.84 -0.89
C MET A 152 1.54 11.35 -0.66
N ASN A 153 2.45 11.97 -1.36
CA ASN A 153 2.73 13.40 -1.25
C ASN A 153 2.05 14.25 -2.33
N SER A 154 0.97 13.77 -2.91
CA SER A 154 0.25 14.44 -4.00
C SER A 154 0.12 15.96 -3.79
N PRO A 155 0.66 16.78 -4.70
CA PRO A 155 0.48 18.24 -4.66
C PRO A 155 -0.96 18.62 -4.95
N VAL A 156 -1.70 17.83 -5.74
CA VAL A 156 -3.13 18.06 -6.00
C VAL A 156 -3.89 17.98 -4.69
N ARG A 157 -3.82 16.84 -3.95
CA ARG A 157 -4.51 16.66 -2.67
C ARG A 157 -4.09 17.71 -1.63
N LYS A 158 -2.79 18.01 -1.53
CA LYS A 158 -2.27 18.98 -0.56
C LYS A 158 -2.77 20.41 -0.80
N SER A 159 -3.12 20.76 -2.03
CA SER A 159 -3.65 22.08 -2.38
C SER A 159 -5.17 22.21 -2.21
N LEU A 160 -5.87 21.09 -1.90
CA LEU A 160 -7.33 21.13 -1.74
C LEU A 160 -7.74 21.85 -0.45
N PRO A 161 -8.83 22.63 -0.49
CA PRO A 161 -9.37 23.29 0.68
C PRO A 161 -9.84 22.31 1.76
N HIS A 162 -9.57 22.63 3.02
CA HIS A 162 -9.91 21.77 4.17
C HIS A 162 -11.41 21.46 4.30
N TRP A 163 -12.28 22.37 3.84
CA TRP A 163 -13.73 22.16 3.92
C TRP A 163 -14.27 21.06 3.00
N LEU A 164 -13.48 20.55 2.05
CA LEU A 164 -13.83 19.37 1.25
C LEU A 164 -13.78 18.09 2.09
N GLY A 165 -13.14 18.12 3.26
CA GLY A 165 -13.05 16.97 4.16
C GLY A 165 -11.99 15.92 3.74
N ILE A 166 -11.24 16.21 2.68
CA ILE A 166 -10.13 15.37 2.22
C ILE A 166 -8.90 15.71 3.06
N GLN A 167 -8.28 14.69 3.65
CA GLN A 167 -7.07 14.88 4.47
C GLN A 167 -5.86 15.18 3.59
N ASN A 168 -5.20 16.31 3.88
CA ASN A 168 -4.11 16.81 3.05
C ASN A 168 -2.76 16.13 3.33
N ASN A 169 -2.44 15.86 4.61
CA ASN A 169 -1.13 15.36 5.02
C ASN A 169 -1.25 14.05 5.80
N SER A 170 -0.21 13.22 5.70
CA SER A 170 0.07 12.13 6.64
C SER A 170 0.73 12.68 7.91
N ILE A 171 0.59 11.94 9.01
CA ILE A 171 1.22 12.24 10.30
C ILE A 171 2.32 11.21 10.61
N GLU A 172 3.02 11.41 11.71
CA GLU A 172 4.04 10.48 12.22
C GLU A 172 3.47 9.05 12.35
N TYR A 173 4.29 8.05 12.09
CA TYR A 173 3.93 6.61 12.02
C TYR A 173 2.91 6.22 10.92
N GLU A 174 2.50 7.14 10.06
CA GLU A 174 1.70 6.84 8.87
C GLU A 174 2.55 6.64 7.62
N GLN A 175 3.87 6.86 7.74
CA GLN A 175 4.86 6.68 6.68
C GLN A 175 5.90 5.64 7.10
N PHE A 176 6.32 4.85 6.13
CA PHE A 176 7.41 3.92 6.25
C PHE A 176 8.54 4.38 5.35
N TYR A 177 9.65 4.77 5.95
CA TYR A 177 10.86 5.21 5.26
C TYR A 177 11.67 3.98 4.92
N VAL A 178 12.00 3.82 3.66
CA VAL A 178 12.64 2.61 3.16
C VAL A 178 13.88 2.97 2.37
N TYR A 179 14.98 2.28 2.64
CA TYR A 179 16.13 2.15 1.75
C TYR A 179 16.15 0.72 1.22
N ARG A 180 16.34 0.52 -0.09
CA ARG A 180 16.43 -0.80 -0.69
C ARG A 180 17.51 -0.84 -1.75
N ALA A 181 18.34 -1.89 -1.70
CA ALA A 181 19.42 -2.11 -2.64
C ALA A 181 19.63 -3.60 -2.90
N PHE A 182 20.13 -3.91 -4.08
CA PHE A 182 20.40 -5.26 -4.56
C PHE A 182 21.92 -5.44 -4.64
N TRP A 183 22.42 -6.47 -3.96
CA TRP A 183 23.82 -6.72 -3.78
C TRP A 183 24.22 -8.01 -4.50
N ASN A 184 25.48 -8.13 -4.93
CA ASN A 184 25.98 -9.38 -5.46
C ASN A 184 25.85 -10.49 -4.42
N LYS A 185 25.34 -11.66 -4.86
CA LYS A 185 25.24 -12.85 -4.00
C LYS A 185 26.61 -13.48 -3.83
N THR A 186 26.97 -13.85 -2.60
CA THR A 186 28.27 -14.45 -2.27
C THR A 186 28.17 -15.84 -1.63
N ALA A 187 26.97 -16.26 -1.22
CA ALA A 187 26.74 -17.60 -0.66
C ALA A 187 25.30 -18.07 -0.96
N GLU A 188 25.14 -19.38 -1.02
CA GLU A 188 23.81 -20.00 -1.05
C GLU A 188 23.20 -20.03 0.35
N VAL A 189 21.87 -20.05 0.40
CA VAL A 189 21.09 -20.16 1.63
C VAL A 189 20.05 -21.26 1.46
N ASP A 190 19.58 -21.83 2.57
CA ASP A 190 18.47 -22.77 2.55
C ASP A 190 17.13 -22.04 2.31
N ASP A 191 16.09 -22.78 1.92
CA ASP A 191 14.77 -22.21 1.58
C ASP A 191 14.14 -21.43 2.74
N ILE A 192 14.39 -21.88 3.99
CA ILE A 192 13.85 -21.20 5.19
C ILE A 192 14.47 -19.82 5.36
N ASN A 193 15.71 -19.65 4.95
CA ASN A 193 16.46 -18.40 5.07
C ASN A 193 16.54 -17.61 3.76
N ALA A 194 15.95 -18.12 2.68
CA ALA A 194 15.94 -17.43 1.38
C ALA A 194 15.30 -16.04 1.47
N PHE A 195 14.24 -15.88 2.25
CA PHE A 195 13.62 -14.60 2.48
C PHE A 195 13.38 -14.33 3.97
N LYS A 196 14.35 -13.71 4.63
CA LYS A 196 14.27 -13.32 6.06
C LYS A 196 13.67 -11.93 6.25
N VAL A 197 12.71 -11.81 7.16
CA VAL A 197 12.14 -10.54 7.62
C VAL A 197 12.46 -10.36 9.10
N LEU A 198 13.34 -9.42 9.40
CA LEU A 198 13.83 -9.10 10.73
C LEU A 198 12.98 -7.98 11.30
N MET A 199 12.06 -8.30 12.20
CA MET A 199 11.16 -7.34 12.83
C MET A 199 11.88 -6.68 14.01
N LEU A 200 11.73 -5.36 14.16
CA LEU A 200 12.42 -4.55 15.18
C LEU A 200 13.94 -4.83 15.19
N HIS A 201 14.53 -5.05 14.03
CA HIS A 201 15.95 -5.36 13.87
C HIS A 201 16.82 -4.34 14.61
N GLU A 202 17.74 -4.83 15.46
CA GLU A 202 18.56 -4.02 16.38
C GLU A 202 17.71 -3.14 17.33
N ASN A 203 16.53 -3.58 17.71
CA ASN A 203 15.54 -2.83 18.49
C ASN A 203 15.11 -1.49 17.84
N LYS A 204 15.31 -1.32 16.54
CA LYS A 204 14.84 -0.17 15.77
C LYS A 204 13.44 -0.41 15.26
N LEU A 205 12.54 0.54 15.48
CA LEU A 205 11.14 0.43 15.07
C LEU A 205 11.02 0.39 13.55
N GLY A 206 10.67 -0.77 13.01
CA GLY A 206 10.57 -1.07 11.60
C GLY A 206 10.87 -2.53 11.29
N ILE A 207 11.22 -2.79 10.05
CA ILE A 207 11.67 -4.10 9.56
C ILE A 207 12.97 -3.96 8.77
N THR A 208 13.68 -5.04 8.67
CA THR A 208 14.76 -5.21 7.69
C THR A 208 14.52 -6.56 7.03
N TRP A 209 14.61 -6.66 5.71
CA TRP A 209 14.60 -7.95 5.07
C TRP A 209 15.90 -8.25 4.32
N VAL A 210 16.18 -9.53 4.17
CA VAL A 210 17.26 -10.10 3.35
C VAL A 210 16.62 -11.19 2.51
N ALA A 211 16.46 -10.96 1.22
CA ALA A 211 15.96 -11.92 0.27
C ALA A 211 17.09 -12.33 -0.67
N THR A 212 17.48 -13.59 -0.61
CA THR A 212 18.55 -14.16 -1.46
C THR A 212 17.91 -14.86 -2.64
N GLU A 213 18.11 -14.30 -3.81
CA GLU A 213 17.64 -14.78 -5.09
C GLU A 213 18.73 -15.58 -5.82
N GLU A 214 18.51 -15.97 -7.08
CA GLU A 214 19.49 -16.71 -7.87
C GLU A 214 20.79 -15.93 -8.08
N GLU A 215 20.70 -14.66 -8.48
CA GLU A 215 21.85 -13.86 -8.89
C GLU A 215 22.24 -12.76 -7.89
N HIS A 216 21.37 -12.38 -6.97
CA HIS A 216 21.58 -11.27 -6.06
C HIS A 216 20.95 -11.49 -4.68
N THR A 217 21.35 -10.65 -3.74
CA THR A 217 20.70 -10.53 -2.44
C THR A 217 20.06 -9.14 -2.33
N ASP A 218 18.74 -9.12 -2.18
CA ASP A 218 17.94 -7.94 -2.01
C ASP A 218 17.84 -7.59 -0.52
N VAL A 219 18.26 -6.38 -0.16
CA VAL A 219 18.19 -5.88 1.21
C VAL A 219 17.30 -4.65 1.27
N LEU A 220 16.27 -4.74 2.11
CA LEU A 220 15.43 -3.60 2.45
C LEU A 220 15.59 -3.23 3.92
N ILE A 221 15.85 -1.96 4.19
CA ILE A 221 15.87 -1.38 5.53
C ILE A 221 14.70 -0.41 5.62
N GLY A 222 13.72 -0.70 6.47
CA GLY A 222 12.51 0.10 6.65
C GLY A 222 12.34 0.57 8.08
N ARG A 223 11.98 1.85 8.26
CA ARG A 223 11.80 2.50 9.57
C ARG A 223 10.53 3.35 9.59
N PHE A 224 9.94 3.52 10.76
CA PHE A 224 8.83 4.45 10.97
C PHE A 224 9.30 5.89 11.26
N ARG A 225 10.58 6.16 11.17
CA ARG A 225 11.20 7.49 11.25
C ARG A 225 12.16 7.69 10.07
N PRO A 226 12.45 8.93 9.69
CA PRO A 226 13.53 9.21 8.75
C PRO A 226 14.88 8.66 9.27
N PHE A 227 15.70 8.18 8.37
CA PHE A 227 17.06 7.73 8.62
C PHE A 227 17.94 8.04 7.41
N ASP A 228 19.27 7.96 7.59
CA ASP A 228 20.27 8.38 6.61
C ASP A 228 21.22 7.25 6.21
N MET A 229 22.17 7.53 5.33
CA MET A 229 23.16 6.57 4.89
C MET A 229 24.05 6.05 6.02
N ALA A 230 24.28 6.83 7.06
CA ALA A 230 25.09 6.36 8.21
C ALA A 230 24.38 5.21 8.94
N GLU A 231 23.03 5.28 9.07
CA GLU A 231 22.25 4.16 9.62
C GLU A 231 22.20 2.99 8.65
N VAL A 232 22.12 3.23 7.33
CA VAL A 232 22.20 2.17 6.31
C VAL A 232 23.53 1.43 6.43
N ASP A 233 24.66 2.11 6.44
CA ASP A 233 26.00 1.53 6.50
C ASP A 233 26.21 0.70 7.77
N SER A 234 25.75 1.22 8.92
CA SER A 234 25.77 0.50 10.19
C SER A 234 24.94 -0.77 10.15
N THR A 235 23.70 -0.70 9.62
CA THR A 235 22.81 -1.86 9.50
C THR A 235 23.37 -2.88 8.50
N MET A 236 23.89 -2.45 7.36
CA MET A 236 24.54 -3.34 6.38
C MET A 236 25.78 -4.05 6.95
N THR A 237 26.55 -3.36 7.77
CA THR A 237 27.71 -3.95 8.48
C THR A 237 27.26 -5.04 9.44
N SER A 238 26.16 -4.83 10.15
CA SER A 238 25.58 -5.84 11.04
C SER A 238 25.03 -7.03 10.24
N LEU A 239 24.24 -6.75 9.20
CA LEU A 239 23.63 -7.81 8.39
C LEU A 239 24.65 -8.76 7.75
N ARG A 240 25.76 -8.22 7.23
CA ARG A 240 26.83 -9.03 6.61
C ARG A 240 27.55 -9.97 7.57
N LYS A 241 27.51 -9.72 8.87
CA LYS A 241 28.06 -10.64 9.87
C LYS A 241 27.25 -11.93 10.00
N ASP A 242 25.91 -11.80 9.80
CA ASP A 242 24.97 -12.87 10.03
C ASP A 242 24.37 -13.43 8.72
N ASN A 243 24.78 -12.88 7.56
CA ASN A 243 24.26 -13.25 6.24
C ASN A 243 25.39 -13.22 5.19
N ASP A 244 26.06 -14.32 5.04
CA ASP A 244 27.16 -14.48 4.08
C ASP A 244 26.73 -14.33 2.61
N SER A 245 25.43 -14.37 2.32
CA SER A 245 24.89 -14.12 0.99
C SER A 245 24.98 -12.68 0.53
N ILE A 246 25.17 -11.71 1.46
CA ILE A 246 25.19 -10.28 1.13
C ILE A 246 26.62 -9.86 0.76
N GLY A 247 26.90 -9.75 -0.52
CA GLY A 247 28.18 -9.22 -1.01
C GLY A 247 28.39 -7.73 -0.75
N THR A 248 29.51 -7.22 -1.22
CA THR A 248 29.92 -5.82 -1.02
C THR A 248 29.64 -4.92 -2.24
N GLU A 249 29.37 -5.52 -3.40
CA GLU A 249 29.06 -4.79 -4.62
C GLU A 249 27.56 -4.55 -4.73
N MET A 250 27.17 -3.29 -4.77
CA MET A 250 25.78 -2.90 -5.03
C MET A 250 25.52 -2.95 -6.53
N LEU A 251 24.65 -3.84 -6.97
CA LEU A 251 24.32 -4.04 -8.37
C LEU A 251 23.34 -2.98 -8.87
N ARG A 252 22.32 -2.64 -8.05
CA ARG A 252 21.29 -1.66 -8.37
C ARG A 252 20.50 -1.21 -7.14
N GLY A 253 19.53 -0.31 -7.32
CA GLY A 253 18.75 0.24 -6.22
C GLY A 253 19.48 1.37 -5.50
N GLY A 254 19.63 1.28 -4.18
CA GLY A 254 20.27 2.33 -3.37
C GLY A 254 19.42 3.57 -3.19
N GLN A 255 18.09 3.44 -3.25
CA GLN A 255 17.16 4.55 -3.21
C GLN A 255 16.38 4.60 -1.89
N PHE A 256 16.13 5.83 -1.42
CA PHE A 256 15.20 6.09 -0.35
C PHE A 256 13.80 6.35 -0.89
N VAL A 257 12.81 5.68 -0.32
CA VAL A 257 11.42 5.80 -0.70
C VAL A 257 10.53 5.85 0.53
N ASN A 258 9.43 6.59 0.44
CA ASN A 258 8.42 6.62 1.48
C ASN A 258 7.17 5.86 1.02
N ILE A 259 6.71 4.93 1.84
CA ILE A 259 5.51 4.13 1.59
C ILE A 259 4.43 4.53 2.60
N PRO A 260 3.18 4.80 2.19
CA PRO A 260 2.11 5.05 3.13
C PRO A 260 1.70 3.75 3.83
N VAL A 261 1.67 3.75 5.16
CA VAL A 261 1.30 2.60 5.99
C VAL A 261 0.24 3.01 7.01
N ARG A 262 -0.91 3.43 6.47
CA ARG A 262 -2.03 3.96 7.24
C ARG A 262 -3.37 3.49 6.64
N GLN A 263 -4.47 3.78 7.36
CA GLN A 263 -5.82 3.60 6.85
C GLN A 263 -6.08 4.45 5.60
N PRO A 264 -6.94 4.01 4.67
CA PRO A 264 -7.37 4.83 3.53
C PRO A 264 -7.98 6.17 3.94
N LEU A 265 -8.00 7.13 3.01
CA LEU A 265 -8.69 8.41 3.23
C LEU A 265 -10.16 8.20 3.59
N GLY A 266 -10.65 8.90 4.60
CA GLY A 266 -12.07 8.94 4.94
C GLY A 266 -12.93 9.56 3.83
N VAL A 267 -12.39 10.57 3.12
CA VAL A 267 -12.99 11.14 1.90
C VAL A 267 -11.92 11.15 0.81
N MET A 268 -12.21 10.54 -0.33
CA MET A 268 -11.29 10.48 -1.47
C MET A 268 -11.88 11.05 -2.75
N VAL A 269 -13.08 11.65 -2.69
CA VAL A 269 -13.77 12.27 -3.82
C VAL A 269 -14.28 13.68 -3.50
N ALA A 270 -14.34 14.51 -4.51
CA ALA A 270 -14.98 15.83 -4.48
C ALA A 270 -15.51 16.13 -5.89
N ASP A 271 -16.22 17.27 -6.08
CA ASP A 271 -16.68 17.68 -7.40
C ASP A 271 -15.49 17.81 -8.36
N GLY A 272 -15.50 17.00 -9.42
CA GLY A 272 -14.42 16.92 -10.42
C GLY A 272 -13.12 16.28 -9.94
N TYR A 273 -13.13 15.51 -8.82
CA TYR A 273 -11.92 14.91 -8.26
C TYR A 273 -12.13 13.52 -7.66
N ALA A 274 -11.18 12.64 -7.93
CA ALA A 274 -11.07 11.33 -7.26
C ALA A 274 -9.61 10.99 -6.99
N ALA A 275 -9.26 10.62 -5.74
CA ALA A 275 -7.93 10.11 -5.39
C ALA A 275 -7.88 8.59 -5.53
N ILE A 276 -6.72 8.05 -5.97
CA ILE A 276 -6.49 6.62 -6.14
C ILE A 276 -5.06 6.23 -5.77
N GLY A 277 -4.86 4.96 -5.41
CA GLY A 277 -3.54 4.44 -5.04
C GLY A 277 -3.00 5.11 -3.77
N ASP A 278 -1.71 5.44 -3.77
CA ASP A 278 -1.07 6.08 -2.62
C ASP A 278 -1.58 7.50 -2.35
N SER A 279 -2.17 8.17 -3.34
CA SER A 279 -2.85 9.45 -3.13
C SER A 279 -4.09 9.31 -2.23
N ALA A 280 -4.69 8.12 -2.18
CA ALA A 280 -5.81 7.78 -1.30
C ALA A 280 -5.40 6.84 -0.15
N PHE A 281 -4.09 6.54 -0.01
CA PHE A 281 -3.54 5.63 1.01
C PHE A 281 -4.14 4.22 0.94
N MET A 282 -4.12 3.60 -0.25
CA MET A 282 -4.71 2.28 -0.50
C MET A 282 -3.73 1.11 -0.27
N THR A 283 -2.58 1.40 0.31
CA THR A 283 -1.56 0.43 0.69
C THR A 283 -2.01 -0.37 1.91
N VAL A 284 -1.69 -1.66 1.96
CA VAL A 284 -1.93 -2.50 3.15
C VAL A 284 -1.05 -2.01 4.29
N PRO A 285 -1.61 -1.55 5.44
CA PRO A 285 -0.85 -0.83 6.45
C PRO A 285 0.27 -1.61 7.14
N ILE A 286 0.22 -2.96 7.12
CA ILE A 286 1.19 -3.82 7.82
C ILE A 286 2.32 -4.34 6.92
N ILE A 287 2.11 -4.40 5.59
CA ILE A 287 3.08 -4.98 4.65
C ILE A 287 3.56 -4.00 3.58
N GLY A 288 2.91 -2.83 3.44
CA GLY A 288 3.32 -1.82 2.45
C GLY A 288 2.95 -2.15 0.99
N SER A 289 2.21 -3.24 0.70
CA SER A 289 1.78 -3.62 -0.64
C SER A 289 0.54 -2.83 -1.07
N GLY A 290 0.57 -2.19 -2.25
CA GLY A 290 -0.51 -1.32 -2.73
C GLY A 290 -0.94 -1.53 -4.18
N ILE A 291 -0.16 -2.27 -4.98
CA ILE A 291 -0.39 -2.40 -6.44
C ILE A 291 -1.72 -3.09 -6.73
N ALA A 292 -1.96 -4.28 -6.18
CA ALA A 292 -3.20 -5.01 -6.41
C ALA A 292 -4.44 -4.24 -5.94
N ASN A 293 -4.36 -3.53 -4.80
CA ASN A 293 -5.43 -2.68 -4.32
C ASN A 293 -5.68 -1.49 -5.26
N SER A 294 -4.61 -0.90 -5.80
CA SER A 294 -4.72 0.18 -6.79
C SER A 294 -5.40 -0.29 -8.07
N PHE A 295 -5.10 -1.49 -8.56
CA PHE A 295 -5.75 -2.10 -9.72
C PHE A 295 -7.23 -2.40 -9.47
N LYS A 296 -7.55 -3.00 -8.31
CA LYS A 296 -8.94 -3.24 -7.89
C LYS A 296 -9.72 -1.91 -7.76
N ALA A 297 -9.09 -0.88 -7.17
CA ALA A 297 -9.68 0.45 -7.04
C ALA A 297 -9.89 1.15 -8.39
N ALA A 298 -8.99 0.95 -9.36
CA ALA A 298 -9.12 1.48 -10.72
C ALA A 298 -10.39 0.95 -11.41
N ARG A 299 -10.69 -0.35 -11.27
CA ARG A 299 -11.94 -0.92 -11.76
C ARG A 299 -13.15 -0.27 -11.09
N ILE A 300 -13.14 -0.15 -9.77
CA ILE A 300 -14.26 0.44 -9.02
C ILE A 300 -14.47 1.91 -9.41
N LEU A 301 -13.39 2.68 -9.59
CA LEU A 301 -13.47 4.07 -10.04
C LEU A 301 -14.02 4.18 -11.44
N ALA A 302 -13.53 3.37 -12.39
CA ALA A 302 -14.00 3.37 -13.76
C ALA A 302 -15.49 3.02 -13.84
N ASP A 303 -15.94 1.97 -13.13
CA ASP A 303 -17.34 1.56 -13.07
C ASP A 303 -18.24 2.66 -12.47
N ALA A 304 -17.75 3.41 -11.49
CA ALA A 304 -18.50 4.52 -10.88
C ALA A 304 -18.61 5.71 -11.84
N VAL A 305 -17.52 6.04 -12.55
CA VAL A 305 -17.49 7.14 -13.55
C VAL A 305 -18.39 6.82 -14.74
N VAL A 306 -18.32 5.60 -15.27
CA VAL A 306 -19.18 5.15 -16.39
C VAL A 306 -20.65 5.13 -16.01
N ALA A 307 -20.97 4.88 -14.75
CA ALA A 307 -22.34 4.91 -14.25
C ALA A 307 -22.91 6.32 -14.07
N ASP A 308 -22.08 7.36 -14.13
CA ASP A 308 -22.48 8.77 -14.12
C ASP A 308 -22.88 9.21 -15.54
N ILE A 309 -24.10 8.87 -15.95
CA ILE A 309 -24.60 9.04 -17.32
C ILE A 309 -24.54 10.51 -17.80
N ASP A 310 -24.73 11.44 -16.87
CA ASP A 310 -24.71 12.88 -17.17
C ASP A 310 -23.29 13.45 -17.18
N ASN A 311 -22.29 12.63 -16.82
CA ASN A 311 -20.89 13.05 -16.64
C ASN A 311 -20.75 14.29 -15.75
N ALA A 312 -21.55 14.34 -14.70
CA ALA A 312 -21.54 15.44 -13.75
C ALA A 312 -20.26 15.45 -12.92
N PHE A 313 -19.66 14.27 -12.69
CA PHE A 313 -18.49 14.06 -11.83
C PHE A 313 -18.60 14.83 -10.51
N SER A 314 -19.83 14.84 -9.98
CA SER A 314 -20.13 15.49 -8.70
C SER A 314 -19.67 14.59 -7.54
N THR A 315 -19.53 15.14 -6.37
CA THR A 315 -19.24 14.36 -5.15
C THR A 315 -20.30 13.28 -4.94
N GLU A 316 -21.58 13.58 -5.24
CA GLU A 316 -22.69 12.63 -5.13
C GLU A 316 -22.53 11.44 -6.07
N THR A 317 -22.19 11.67 -7.35
CA THR A 317 -22.02 10.59 -8.34
C THR A 317 -20.75 9.79 -8.07
N LEU A 318 -19.64 10.46 -7.75
CA LEU A 318 -18.37 9.82 -7.40
C LEU A 318 -18.41 9.12 -6.02
N TRP A 319 -19.42 9.41 -5.17
CA TRP A 319 -19.59 8.73 -3.88
C TRP A 319 -19.81 7.23 -4.03
N LYS A 320 -20.27 6.76 -5.19
CA LYS A 320 -20.34 5.33 -5.53
C LYS A 320 -18.96 4.68 -5.52
N TYR A 321 -17.93 5.34 -6.07
CA TYR A 321 -16.55 4.87 -5.96
C TYR A 321 -16.11 4.74 -4.51
N GLN A 322 -16.33 5.78 -3.70
CA GLN A 322 -16.03 5.80 -2.27
C GLN A 322 -16.67 4.61 -1.54
N THR A 323 -17.96 4.40 -1.72
CA THR A 323 -18.72 3.35 -1.00
C THR A 323 -18.31 1.95 -1.45
N GLU A 324 -18.18 1.72 -2.75
CA GLU A 324 -17.77 0.41 -3.28
C GLU A 324 -16.33 0.07 -2.92
N PHE A 325 -15.41 1.04 -2.93
CA PHE A 325 -14.05 0.82 -2.44
C PHE A 325 -14.06 0.37 -0.98
N TYR A 326 -14.77 1.07 -0.11
CA TYR A 326 -14.83 0.70 1.30
C TYR A 326 -15.50 -0.66 1.53
N LYS A 327 -16.57 -0.99 0.80
CA LYS A 327 -17.21 -2.30 0.88
C LYS A 327 -16.29 -3.46 0.49
N LYS A 328 -15.48 -3.27 -0.54
CA LYS A 328 -14.65 -4.36 -1.13
C LYS A 328 -13.22 -4.42 -0.58
N ILE A 329 -12.65 -3.28 -0.19
CA ILE A 329 -11.22 -3.16 0.15
C ILE A 329 -11.01 -2.40 1.46
N GLY A 330 -11.53 -1.17 1.57
CA GLY A 330 -11.22 -0.24 2.65
C GLY A 330 -11.65 -0.74 4.02
N SER A 331 -12.75 -1.51 4.10
CA SER A 331 -13.22 -2.14 5.35
C SER A 331 -12.23 -3.18 5.91
N GLY A 332 -11.39 -3.78 5.07
CA GLY A 332 -10.30 -4.64 5.50
C GLY A 332 -9.05 -3.84 5.87
N LEU A 333 -8.70 -2.83 5.07
CA LEU A 333 -7.48 -2.03 5.30
C LEU A 333 -7.55 -1.19 6.59
N ALA A 334 -8.71 -0.62 6.91
CA ALA A 334 -8.85 0.26 8.07
C ALA A 334 -8.55 -0.47 9.40
N PRO A 335 -9.12 -1.65 9.71
CA PRO A 335 -8.75 -2.41 10.91
C PRO A 335 -7.28 -2.82 10.95
N LEU A 336 -6.65 -3.15 9.81
CA LEU A 336 -5.22 -3.49 9.74
C LEU A 336 -4.32 -2.33 10.18
N ALA A 337 -4.76 -1.09 10.04
CA ALA A 337 -4.04 0.06 10.60
C ALA A 337 -3.97 0.00 12.14
N CYS A 338 -4.97 -0.56 12.83
CA CYS A 338 -4.93 -0.77 14.28
C CYS A 338 -3.92 -1.86 14.65
N VAL A 339 -3.82 -2.94 13.86
CA VAL A 339 -2.77 -3.96 14.04
C VAL A 339 -1.38 -3.34 13.88
N LYS A 340 -1.17 -2.54 12.83
CA LYS A 340 0.09 -1.82 12.64
C LYS A 340 0.42 -0.91 13.84
N LEU A 341 -0.55 -0.16 14.35
CA LEU A 341 -0.35 0.69 15.54
C LEU A 341 0.05 -0.13 16.78
N MET A 342 -0.50 -1.33 16.96
CA MET A 342 -0.07 -2.22 18.04
C MET A 342 1.40 -2.63 17.86
N LEU A 343 1.78 -3.05 16.64
CA LEU A 343 3.17 -3.43 16.34
C LEU A 343 4.15 -2.28 16.60
N THR A 344 3.77 -1.03 16.31
CA THR A 344 4.61 0.15 16.59
C THR A 344 4.74 0.49 18.08
N ARG A 345 3.94 -0.13 18.95
CA ARG A 345 3.98 0.03 20.41
C ARG A 345 4.70 -1.12 21.12
N LEU A 346 5.14 -2.16 20.39
CA LEU A 346 5.88 -3.28 20.95
C LEU A 346 7.35 -2.92 21.13
N GLU A 347 7.91 -3.39 22.24
CA GLU A 347 9.36 -3.43 22.45
C GLU A 347 9.93 -4.78 21.96
N GLY A 348 11.24 -4.82 21.69
CA GLY A 348 11.86 -6.02 21.12
C GLY A 348 11.63 -7.28 21.94
N HIS A 349 11.82 -7.22 23.26
CA HIS A 349 11.61 -8.36 24.15
C HIS A 349 10.13 -8.83 24.23
N GLU A 350 9.19 -7.93 23.98
CA GLU A 350 7.77 -8.29 23.92
C GLU A 350 7.43 -9.03 22.62
N LEU A 351 8.05 -8.62 21.50
CA LEU A 351 7.91 -9.31 20.22
C LEU A 351 8.53 -10.72 20.28
N ASP A 352 9.74 -10.85 20.85
CA ASP A 352 10.37 -12.15 21.06
C ASP A 352 9.52 -13.06 21.96
N TYR A 353 8.91 -12.48 23.00
CA TYR A 353 7.95 -13.19 23.83
C TYR A 353 6.73 -13.69 23.04
N ILE A 354 6.14 -12.83 22.20
CA ILE A 354 4.98 -13.14 21.35
C ILE A 354 5.30 -14.31 20.42
N PHE A 355 6.49 -14.32 19.80
CA PHE A 355 6.93 -15.39 18.90
C PHE A 355 7.19 -16.68 19.64
N ARG A 356 8.00 -16.62 20.70
CA ARG A 356 8.39 -17.81 21.49
C ARG A 356 7.19 -18.50 22.15
N THR A 357 6.15 -17.78 22.55
CA THR A 357 4.97 -18.35 23.21
C THR A 357 3.85 -18.76 22.26
N GLY A 358 4.00 -18.51 20.95
CA GLY A 358 3.01 -18.85 19.93
C GLY A 358 1.76 -17.96 19.97
N ILE A 359 1.83 -16.76 20.59
CA ILE A 359 0.77 -15.74 20.46
C ILE A 359 0.63 -15.32 18.99
N LEU A 360 1.76 -15.19 18.27
CA LEU A 360 1.82 -15.25 16.80
C LEU A 360 2.58 -16.51 16.41
N ASN A 361 2.09 -17.22 15.42
CA ASN A 361 2.72 -18.43 14.88
C ASN A 361 2.86 -18.35 13.36
N ALA A 362 3.47 -19.37 12.74
CA ALA A 362 3.71 -19.41 11.30
C ALA A 362 2.42 -19.34 10.46
N GLU A 363 1.32 -19.94 10.93
CA GLU A 363 0.02 -19.92 10.26
C GLU A 363 -0.57 -18.50 10.22
N ASP A 364 -0.43 -17.73 11.31
CA ASP A 364 -0.83 -16.31 11.34
C ASP A 364 -0.04 -15.46 10.32
N MET A 365 1.24 -15.77 10.11
CA MET A 365 2.09 -15.05 9.16
C MET A 365 1.76 -15.43 7.69
N THR A 366 1.27 -16.63 7.45
CA THR A 366 0.87 -17.09 6.11
C THR A 366 -0.41 -16.40 5.61
N ILE A 367 -1.36 -16.11 6.50
CA ILE A 367 -2.65 -15.49 6.16
C ILE A 367 -2.48 -14.02 5.72
N GLY A 368 -1.33 -13.41 5.97
CA GLY A 368 -1.08 -11.98 5.75
C GLY A 368 -1.18 -11.47 4.31
N ALA A 369 -1.01 -12.33 3.32
CA ALA A 369 -0.98 -11.92 1.91
C ALA A 369 -2.39 -11.58 1.33
N ASP A 370 -3.44 -12.29 1.74
CA ASP A 370 -4.83 -12.05 1.30
C ASP A 370 -5.67 -11.31 2.35
N SER A 371 -5.03 -10.56 3.22
CA SER A 371 -5.49 -10.05 4.51
C SER A 371 -6.49 -8.89 4.47
N THR A 372 -7.25 -8.72 3.39
CA THR A 372 -8.42 -7.82 3.41
C THR A 372 -9.58 -8.36 4.24
N ASN A 373 -9.50 -9.62 4.71
CA ASN A 373 -10.56 -10.27 5.48
C ASN A 373 -10.09 -10.73 6.87
N LEU A 374 -9.97 -9.77 7.79
CA LEU A 374 -9.63 -10.03 9.19
C LEU A 374 -10.59 -11.02 9.89
N ALA A 375 -11.87 -11.05 9.47
CA ALA A 375 -12.85 -11.99 10.00
C ALA A 375 -12.52 -13.45 9.59
N ALA A 376 -11.96 -13.64 8.39
CA ALA A 376 -11.47 -14.95 7.96
C ALA A 376 -10.23 -15.38 8.77
N MET A 377 -9.33 -14.44 9.06
CA MET A 377 -8.19 -14.69 9.96
C MET A 377 -8.66 -15.19 11.34
N LEU A 378 -9.61 -14.49 11.95
CA LEU A 378 -10.10 -14.86 13.28
C LEU A 378 -10.97 -16.12 13.27
N GLY A 379 -11.74 -16.35 12.20
CA GLY A 379 -12.62 -17.50 12.05
C GLY A 379 -11.92 -18.81 11.69
N GLY A 380 -10.70 -18.75 11.16
CA GLY A 380 -9.89 -19.91 10.76
C GLY A 380 -9.03 -20.49 11.89
N MET A 381 -8.96 -19.87 13.08
CA MET A 381 -8.10 -20.33 14.17
C MET A 381 -8.57 -21.69 14.74
N LYS A 382 -7.64 -22.62 14.86
CA LYS A 382 -7.90 -23.92 15.52
C LYS A 382 -8.10 -23.73 17.02
N PRO A 383 -9.01 -24.49 17.67
CA PRO A 383 -9.23 -24.38 19.13
C PRO A 383 -7.95 -24.54 19.96
N ALA A 384 -7.03 -25.41 19.54
CA ALA A 384 -5.75 -25.60 20.21
C ALA A 384 -4.89 -24.33 20.21
N ASP A 385 -4.84 -23.58 19.09
CA ASP A 385 -4.08 -22.35 18.96
C ASP A 385 -4.68 -21.24 19.83
N ILE A 386 -6.00 -21.17 19.93
CA ILE A 386 -6.68 -20.23 20.83
C ILE A 386 -6.23 -20.46 22.28
N VAL A 387 -6.14 -21.72 22.73
CA VAL A 387 -5.67 -22.04 24.09
C VAL A 387 -4.22 -21.62 24.30
N VAL A 388 -3.33 -21.89 23.33
CA VAL A 388 -1.91 -21.48 23.39
C VAL A 388 -1.80 -19.95 23.48
N LYS A 389 -2.50 -19.24 22.59
CA LYS A 389 -2.50 -17.77 22.55
C LYS A 389 -3.01 -17.16 23.85
N LEU A 390 -4.14 -17.66 24.38
CA LEU A 390 -4.69 -17.20 25.66
C LEU A 390 -3.75 -17.45 26.83
N LYS A 391 -3.12 -18.63 26.90
CA LYS A 391 -2.13 -18.94 27.94
C LYS A 391 -0.92 -18.00 27.87
N GLY A 392 -0.39 -17.76 26.67
CA GLY A 392 0.70 -16.80 26.47
C GLY A 392 0.31 -15.39 26.94
N LEU A 393 -0.89 -14.91 26.58
CA LEU A 393 -1.38 -13.58 26.98
C LEU A 393 -1.57 -13.45 28.48
N ILE A 394 -2.16 -14.45 29.15
CA ILE A 394 -2.40 -14.41 30.61
C ILE A 394 -1.08 -14.35 31.38
N ASN A 395 -0.03 -15.01 30.90
CA ASN A 395 1.28 -15.03 31.53
C ASN A 395 2.10 -13.74 31.37
N ASN A 396 1.66 -12.80 30.51
CA ASN A 396 2.32 -11.50 30.33
C ASN A 396 1.29 -10.35 30.29
N THR A 397 1.11 -9.71 31.43
CA THR A 397 0.10 -8.65 31.60
C THR A 397 0.36 -7.41 30.75
N VAL A 398 1.61 -7.13 30.37
CA VAL A 398 1.97 -5.99 29.51
C VAL A 398 1.54 -6.27 28.08
N VAL A 399 1.91 -7.41 27.52
CA VAL A 399 1.48 -7.86 26.19
C VAL A 399 -0.04 -8.00 26.14
N LEU A 400 -0.66 -8.60 27.17
CA LEU A 400 -2.12 -8.72 27.26
C LEU A 400 -2.81 -7.36 27.13
N LYS A 401 -2.35 -6.34 27.87
CA LYS A 401 -2.93 -4.98 27.79
C LYS A 401 -2.83 -4.38 26.38
N LYS A 402 -1.70 -4.56 25.71
CA LYS A 402 -1.48 -4.07 24.33
C LYS A 402 -2.40 -4.79 23.34
N VAL A 403 -2.54 -6.11 23.43
CA VAL A 403 -3.42 -6.91 22.58
C VAL A 403 -4.90 -6.59 22.83
N VAL A 404 -5.32 -6.45 24.09
CA VAL A 404 -6.70 -6.03 24.43
C VAL A 404 -7.00 -4.63 23.87
N ARG A 405 -6.08 -3.69 24.03
CA ARG A 405 -6.22 -2.33 23.45
C ARG A 405 -6.39 -2.42 21.94
N MET A 406 -5.52 -3.16 21.24
CA MET A 406 -5.62 -3.39 19.80
C MET A 406 -6.99 -3.98 19.42
N GLY A 407 -7.46 -5.00 20.15
CA GLY A 407 -8.77 -5.61 19.90
C GLY A 407 -9.91 -4.60 19.99
N LEU A 408 -9.91 -3.73 21.00
CA LEU A 408 -10.91 -2.66 21.15
C LEU A 408 -10.82 -1.61 20.02
N GLU A 409 -9.60 -1.20 19.66
CA GLU A 409 -9.34 -0.27 18.54
C GLU A 409 -9.83 -0.86 17.22
N LEU A 410 -9.60 -2.15 16.99
CA LEU A 410 -10.00 -2.90 15.82
C LEU A 410 -11.52 -3.02 15.70
N VAL A 411 -12.21 -3.44 16.79
CA VAL A 411 -13.68 -3.50 16.81
C VAL A 411 -14.28 -2.12 16.53
N ARG A 412 -13.72 -1.06 17.14
CA ARG A 412 -14.16 0.30 16.90
C ARG A 412 -13.93 0.72 15.45
N ALA A 413 -12.75 0.47 14.88
CA ALA A 413 -12.44 0.81 13.50
C ALA A 413 -13.37 0.09 12.51
N THR A 414 -13.63 -1.20 12.73
CA THR A 414 -14.57 -1.99 11.95
C THR A 414 -15.98 -1.42 12.01
N ALA A 415 -16.49 -1.14 13.21
CA ALA A 415 -17.84 -0.60 13.42
C ALA A 415 -18.00 0.79 12.78
N VAL A 416 -17.01 1.68 12.97
CA VAL A 416 -17.04 3.03 12.37
C VAL A 416 -16.94 2.97 10.86
N THR A 417 -16.11 2.09 10.32
CA THR A 417 -15.97 1.90 8.87
C THR A 417 -17.28 1.39 8.26
N ALA A 418 -17.93 0.42 8.89
CA ALA A 418 -19.23 -0.10 8.47
C ALA A 418 -20.37 0.94 8.54
N ALA A 419 -20.23 1.95 9.41
CA ALA A 419 -21.18 3.04 9.55
C ALA A 419 -20.99 4.21 8.55
N MET A 420 -20.14 4.02 7.52
CA MET A 420 -19.96 5.02 6.46
C MET A 420 -21.30 5.35 5.77
N PRO A 421 -21.62 6.62 5.51
CA PRO A 421 -22.84 6.99 4.81
C PRO A 421 -22.90 6.37 3.39
N GLU A 422 -23.95 5.62 3.10
CA GLU A 422 -24.12 5.00 1.76
C GLU A 422 -24.41 6.05 0.67
N LYS A 423 -25.10 7.14 1.03
CA LYS A 423 -25.37 8.27 0.14
C LYS A 423 -24.60 9.48 0.63
N TYR A 424 -24.09 10.26 -0.30
CA TYR A 424 -23.42 11.50 0.05
C TYR A 424 -24.37 12.46 0.77
N ASN A 425 -23.98 12.85 1.96
CA ASN A 425 -24.53 13.96 2.70
C ASN A 425 -23.38 14.62 3.45
N ARG A 426 -23.00 15.81 3.06
CA ARG A 426 -21.83 16.51 3.58
C ARG A 426 -21.74 16.51 5.11
N LYS A 427 -22.85 16.82 5.80
CA LYS A 427 -22.88 16.87 7.28
C LYS A 427 -22.63 15.49 7.91
N ALA A 428 -23.29 14.46 7.36
CA ALA A 428 -23.13 13.09 7.82
C ALA A 428 -21.71 12.57 7.54
N VAL A 429 -21.17 12.83 6.35
CA VAL A 429 -19.82 12.43 5.95
C VAL A 429 -18.75 13.09 6.84
N LEU A 430 -18.80 14.40 7.06
CA LEU A 430 -17.83 15.09 7.92
C LEU A 430 -17.91 14.62 9.38
N LYS A 431 -19.11 14.29 9.87
CA LYS A 431 -19.27 13.66 11.20
C LYS A 431 -18.62 12.28 11.24
N TRP A 432 -18.88 11.46 10.23
CA TRP A 432 -18.30 10.12 10.12
C TRP A 432 -16.76 10.16 10.02
N VAL A 433 -16.19 11.00 9.15
CA VAL A 433 -14.74 11.17 8.99
C VAL A 433 -14.06 11.54 10.31
N LYS A 434 -14.69 12.42 11.10
CA LYS A 434 -14.17 12.80 12.42
C LYS A 434 -14.07 11.58 13.36
N GLU A 435 -15.08 10.72 13.38
CA GLU A 435 -15.06 9.50 14.20
C GLU A 435 -14.09 8.46 13.62
N TYR A 436 -14.05 8.31 12.29
CA TYR A 436 -13.11 7.44 11.58
C TYR A 436 -11.65 7.78 11.94
N ASN A 437 -11.25 9.05 11.79
CA ASN A 437 -9.88 9.48 12.08
C ASN A 437 -9.50 9.35 13.57
N LYS A 438 -10.47 9.32 14.50
CA LYS A 438 -10.21 9.08 15.93
C LYS A 438 -9.78 7.63 16.24
N CYS A 439 -10.11 6.68 15.36
CA CYS A 439 -9.75 5.27 15.55
C CYS A 439 -8.24 5.02 15.43
N PHE A 440 -7.51 5.91 14.75
CA PHE A 440 -6.11 5.70 14.35
C PHE A 440 -5.12 6.68 15.00
N LYS A 441 -5.48 7.23 16.15
CA LYS A 441 -4.55 8.07 16.91
C LYS A 441 -3.54 7.19 17.65
N HIS A 442 -2.25 7.53 17.50
CA HIS A 442 -1.14 6.87 18.19
C HIS A 442 -1.18 7.07 19.70
#